data_d1de1a43a95e6be00e3b7d63580aa281
#
_entry.id   d1de1a43a95e6be00e3b7d63580aa281
#
_cell.length_a   1.000
_cell.length_b   1.000
_cell.length_c   1.000
_cell.angle_alpha   90.00
_cell.angle_beta   90.00
_cell.angle_gamma   90.00
#
_symmetry.space_group_name_H-M   'P 1'
#
loop_
_entity.id
_entity.type
_entity.pdbx_description
1 polymer ?
#
loop_
_entity_poly.entity_id
_entity_poly.type
_entity_poly.pdbx_seq_one_letter_code
_entity_poly.pdbx_strand_id
1 'polypeptide(L)'
;PLSDDDLRRITGLLIASLNQHLADRQLQLTVLPEVVDWIIDATCRDRSYGARPLRRAIQRYIEDPLSEELIRGNLADGEVEVYMDAGQISYRPAGAGELVAGRKLN
;
A
#
# COMPACT_ATOMS: atom_id res chain seq x y z
N PRO A 1 -1.77 -22.26 -12.30
CA PRO A 1 -1.80 -21.35 -11.15
C PRO A 1 -0.81 -20.22 -11.33
N LEU A 2 -1.11 -19.08 -10.74
CA LEU A 2 -0.24 -17.93 -10.82
C LEU A 2 0.96 -18.09 -9.87
N SER A 3 2.12 -17.66 -10.35
CA SER A 3 3.32 -17.63 -9.51
C SER A 3 3.28 -16.41 -8.59
N ASP A 4 4.22 -16.38 -7.63
CA ASP A 4 4.36 -15.24 -6.76
C ASP A 4 4.71 -13.98 -7.56
N ASP A 5 5.55 -14.11 -8.58
CA ASP A 5 5.91 -12.97 -9.43
C ASP A 5 4.71 -12.46 -10.21
N ASP A 6 3.84 -13.35 -10.68
CA ASP A 6 2.61 -12.95 -11.34
C ASP A 6 1.73 -12.16 -10.40
N LEU A 7 1.59 -12.62 -9.16
CA LEU A 7 0.76 -11.96 -8.17
C LEU A 7 1.32 -10.61 -7.78
N ARG A 8 2.65 -10.49 -7.69
CA ARG A 8 3.28 -9.19 -7.40
C ARG A 8 3.02 -8.21 -8.51
N ARG A 9 3.10 -8.66 -9.76
CA ARG A 9 2.85 -7.79 -10.90
C ARG A 9 1.40 -7.33 -10.93
N ILE A 10 0.47 -8.23 -10.69
CA ILE A 10 -0.95 -7.89 -10.68
C ILE A 10 -1.24 -6.90 -9.54
N THR A 11 -0.66 -7.14 -8.37
CA THR A 11 -0.82 -6.22 -7.23
C THR A 11 -0.29 -4.84 -7.59
N GLY A 12 0.87 -4.78 -8.26
CA GLY A 12 1.43 -3.51 -8.70
C GLY A 12 0.52 -2.77 -9.65
N LEU A 13 -0.14 -3.48 -10.57
CA LEU A 13 -1.08 -2.87 -11.49
C LEU A 13 -2.31 -2.33 -10.77
N LEU A 14 -2.79 -3.06 -9.75
CA LEU A 14 -3.93 -2.60 -8.96
C LEU A 14 -3.58 -1.35 -8.16
N ILE A 15 -2.38 -1.31 -7.61
CA ILE A 15 -1.91 -0.13 -6.87
C ILE A 15 -1.74 1.05 -7.83
N ALA A 16 -1.22 0.82 -9.02
CA ALA A 16 -1.10 1.89 -10.02
C ALA A 16 -2.47 2.46 -10.39
N SER A 17 -3.47 1.59 -10.52
CA SER A 17 -4.83 2.02 -10.80
C SER A 17 -5.38 2.86 -9.65
N LEU A 18 -5.13 2.44 -8.42
CA LEU A 18 -5.54 3.21 -7.26
C LEU A 18 -4.87 4.58 -7.25
N ASN A 19 -3.58 4.65 -7.58
CA ASN A 19 -2.87 5.92 -7.64
C ASN A 19 -3.45 6.87 -8.68
N GLN A 20 -3.97 6.36 -9.79
CA GLN A 20 -4.63 7.20 -10.77
C GLN A 20 -5.87 7.88 -10.19
N HIS A 21 -6.63 7.18 -9.36
CA HIS A 21 -7.78 7.77 -8.70
C HIS A 21 -7.37 8.77 -7.63
N LEU A 22 -6.29 8.47 -6.91
CA LEU A 22 -5.82 9.35 -5.84
C LEU A 22 -5.17 10.63 -6.38
N ALA A 23 -4.75 10.64 -7.63
CA ALA A 23 -4.14 11.83 -8.22
C ALA A 23 -5.10 13.02 -8.19
N ASP A 24 -6.39 12.78 -8.30
CA ASP A 24 -7.39 13.84 -8.22
C ASP A 24 -7.41 14.51 -6.83
N ARG A 25 -6.91 13.80 -5.82
CA ARG A 25 -6.80 14.33 -4.46
C ARG A 25 -5.38 14.75 -4.13
N GLN A 26 -4.50 14.78 -5.13
CA GLN A 26 -3.10 15.14 -4.98
C GLN A 26 -2.37 14.21 -4.02
N LEU A 27 -2.73 12.94 -4.07
CA LEU A 27 -2.14 11.90 -3.24
C LEU A 27 -1.46 10.86 -4.13
N GLN A 28 -0.37 10.31 -3.64
CA GLN A 28 0.31 9.19 -4.28
C GLN A 28 0.81 8.23 -3.23
N LEU A 29 0.51 6.95 -3.43
CA LEU A 29 0.96 5.89 -2.53
C LEU A 29 2.22 5.25 -3.07
N THR A 30 3.17 5.04 -2.18
CA THR A 30 4.32 4.16 -2.42
C THR A 30 4.14 2.97 -1.49
N VAL A 31 3.86 1.80 -2.05
CA VAL A 31 3.64 0.59 -1.28
C VAL A 31 4.92 -0.22 -1.31
N LEU A 32 5.53 -0.42 -0.15
CA LEU A 32 6.80 -1.13 -0.08
C LEU A 32 6.61 -2.61 -0.44
N PRO A 33 7.64 -3.26 -1.01
CA PRO A 33 7.54 -4.67 -1.41
C PRO A 33 7.11 -5.59 -0.27
N GLU A 34 7.53 -5.30 0.94
CA GLU A 34 7.15 -6.12 2.10
C GLU A 34 5.64 -6.11 2.34
N VAL A 35 4.97 -4.99 2.03
CA VAL A 35 3.53 -4.88 2.16
C VAL A 35 2.84 -5.72 1.09
N VAL A 36 3.35 -5.64 -0.14
CA VAL A 36 2.82 -6.44 -1.25
C VAL A 36 2.90 -7.92 -0.91
N ASP A 37 4.05 -8.37 -0.42
CA ASP A 37 4.23 -9.77 -0.06
C ASP A 37 3.31 -10.18 1.08
N TRP A 38 3.12 -9.30 2.06
CA TRP A 38 2.21 -9.58 3.16
C TRP A 38 0.77 -9.77 2.67
N ILE A 39 0.32 -8.90 1.76
CA ILE A 39 -1.04 -8.98 1.23
C ILE A 39 -1.23 -10.28 0.45
N ILE A 40 -0.26 -10.63 -0.39
CA ILE A 40 -0.33 -11.87 -1.18
C ILE A 40 -0.40 -13.07 -0.24
N ASP A 41 0.44 -13.08 0.79
CA ASP A 41 0.50 -14.17 1.74
C ASP A 41 -0.81 -14.31 2.52
N ALA A 42 -1.41 -13.19 2.88
CA ALA A 42 -2.63 -13.19 3.67
C ALA A 42 -3.87 -13.60 2.86
N THR A 43 -3.87 -13.37 1.55
CA THR A 43 -5.08 -13.47 0.75
C THR A 43 -5.02 -14.49 -0.37
N CYS A 44 -3.84 -14.84 -0.86
CA CYS A 44 -3.70 -15.71 -2.01
C CYS A 44 -3.03 -17.05 -1.67
N ARG A 45 -3.32 -17.57 -0.49
CA ARG A 45 -2.75 -18.86 -0.06
C ARG A 45 -3.19 -19.99 -0.99
N ASP A 46 -4.44 -19.95 -1.41
CA ASP A 46 -4.96 -20.92 -2.36
C ASP A 46 -4.87 -20.30 -3.75
N ARG A 47 -3.87 -20.75 -4.52
CA ARG A 47 -3.63 -20.20 -5.86
C ARG A 47 -4.69 -20.60 -6.86
N SER A 48 -5.58 -21.55 -6.51
CA SER A 48 -6.64 -21.96 -7.42
C SER A 48 -7.64 -20.85 -7.70
N TYR A 49 -7.73 -19.86 -6.82
CA TYR A 49 -8.59 -18.69 -7.05
C TYR A 49 -7.91 -17.62 -7.91
N GLY A 50 -6.65 -17.80 -8.26
CA GLY A 50 -5.92 -16.83 -9.05
C GLY A 50 -5.74 -15.52 -8.31
N ALA A 51 -5.89 -14.41 -9.04
CA ALA A 51 -5.69 -13.07 -8.48
C ALA A 51 -6.99 -12.44 -7.97
N ARG A 52 -8.11 -13.19 -8.01
CA ARG A 52 -9.41 -12.64 -7.66
C ARG A 52 -9.44 -12.00 -6.26
N PRO A 53 -8.81 -12.58 -5.23
CA PRO A 53 -8.85 -11.96 -3.90
C PRO A 53 -8.05 -10.67 -3.77
N LEU A 54 -7.12 -10.40 -4.71
CA LEU A 54 -6.22 -9.26 -4.57
C LEU A 54 -6.92 -7.92 -4.63
N ARG A 55 -7.89 -7.77 -5.54
CA ARG A 55 -8.60 -6.50 -5.65
C ARG A 55 -9.31 -6.14 -4.35
N ARG A 56 -9.98 -7.13 -3.75
CA ARG A 56 -10.65 -6.93 -2.48
C ARG A 56 -9.66 -6.66 -1.35
N ALA A 57 -8.51 -7.33 -1.40
CA ALA A 57 -7.47 -7.12 -0.39
C ALA A 57 -6.89 -5.71 -0.47
N ILE A 58 -6.65 -5.20 -1.66
CA ILE A 58 -6.15 -3.83 -1.82
C ILE A 58 -7.16 -2.85 -1.22
N GLN A 59 -8.44 -3.05 -1.48
CA GLN A 59 -9.48 -2.20 -0.92
C GLN A 59 -9.48 -2.27 0.62
N ARG A 60 -9.45 -3.47 1.16
CA ARG A 60 -9.58 -3.69 2.60
C ARG A 60 -8.36 -3.22 3.38
N TYR A 61 -7.16 -3.51 2.87
CA TYR A 61 -5.93 -3.29 3.62
C TYR A 61 -5.23 -1.98 3.28
N ILE A 62 -5.57 -1.36 2.17
CA ILE A 62 -4.92 -0.13 1.74
C ILE A 62 -5.93 0.99 1.58
N GLU A 63 -6.92 0.82 0.72
CA GLU A 63 -7.82 1.91 0.36
C GLU A 63 -8.69 2.37 1.53
N ASP A 64 -9.35 1.45 2.22
CA ASP A 64 -10.24 1.80 3.32
C ASP A 64 -9.50 2.44 4.50
N PRO A 65 -8.38 1.86 4.99
CA PRO A 65 -7.65 2.51 6.08
C PRO A 65 -7.07 3.86 5.67
N LEU A 66 -6.63 3.98 4.42
CA LEU A 66 -6.12 5.26 3.92
C LEU A 66 -7.21 6.33 3.99
N SER A 67 -8.41 5.99 3.55
CA SER A 67 -9.54 6.91 3.59
C SER A 67 -9.86 7.36 5.01
N GLU A 68 -9.78 6.44 5.96
CA GLU A 68 -10.01 6.78 7.36
C GLU A 68 -8.95 7.75 7.88
N GLU A 69 -7.69 7.54 7.53
CA GLU A 69 -6.61 8.42 7.97
C GLU A 69 -6.74 9.80 7.36
N LEU A 70 -7.22 9.90 6.13
CA LEU A 70 -7.46 11.19 5.49
C LEU A 70 -8.60 11.93 6.17
N ILE A 71 -9.67 11.23 6.50
CA ILE A 71 -10.82 11.83 7.19
C ILE A 71 -10.41 12.36 8.56
N ARG A 72 -9.56 11.62 9.26
CA ARG A 72 -9.08 12.03 10.58
C ARG A 72 -8.05 13.15 10.52
N GLY A 73 -7.56 13.49 9.34
CA GLY A 73 -6.56 14.53 9.19
C GLY A 73 -5.14 14.08 9.55
N ASN A 74 -4.92 12.78 9.67
CA ASN A 74 -3.60 12.26 10.02
C ASN A 74 -2.63 12.27 8.85
N LEU A 75 -3.14 12.35 7.63
CA LEU A 75 -2.33 12.39 6.42
C LEU A 75 -2.71 13.62 5.62
N ALA A 76 -1.70 14.32 5.09
CA ALA A 76 -1.90 15.47 4.22
C ALA A 76 -1.72 15.07 2.78
N ASP A 77 -1.99 16.02 1.87
CA ASP A 77 -1.72 15.82 0.45
C ASP A 77 -0.24 15.49 0.24
N GLY A 78 0.05 14.76 -0.82
CA GLY A 78 1.40 14.43 -1.20
C GLY A 78 1.62 12.92 -1.22
N GLU A 79 2.87 12.53 -1.03
CA GLU A 79 3.24 11.12 -1.08
C GLU A 79 3.09 10.46 0.28
N VAL A 80 2.47 9.29 0.28
CA VAL A 80 2.27 8.48 1.49
C VAL A 80 2.95 7.14 1.27
N GLU A 81 3.78 6.75 2.22
CA GLU A 81 4.44 5.47 2.18
C GLU A 81 3.67 4.46 3.02
N VAL A 82 3.39 3.31 2.41
CA VAL A 82 2.71 2.19 3.07
C VAL A 82 3.79 1.18 3.43
N TYR A 83 3.92 0.87 4.70
CA TYR A 83 4.98 0.02 5.21
C TYR A 83 4.46 -0.94 6.26
N MET A 84 5.31 -1.88 6.68
CA MET A 84 4.97 -2.83 7.75
C MET A 84 5.56 -2.35 9.06
N ASP A 85 4.74 -2.37 10.11
CA ASP A 85 5.18 -2.02 11.45
C ASP A 85 4.59 -3.04 12.43
N ALA A 86 5.46 -3.78 13.09
CA ALA A 86 5.07 -4.78 14.08
C ALA A 86 4.03 -5.77 13.52
N GLY A 87 4.20 -6.18 12.28
CA GLY A 87 3.32 -7.15 11.64
C GLY A 87 2.02 -6.56 11.10
N GLN A 88 1.90 -5.23 11.09
CA GLN A 88 0.71 -4.56 10.60
C GLN A 88 1.05 -3.55 9.52
N ILE A 89 0.12 -3.35 8.59
CA ILE A 89 0.26 -2.35 7.56
C ILE A 89 0.07 -0.97 8.18
N SER A 90 1.00 -0.07 7.92
CA SER A 90 1.00 1.27 8.50
C SER A 90 1.27 2.32 7.43
N TYR A 91 0.97 3.57 7.73
CA TYR A 91 1.03 4.67 6.77
C TYR A 91 1.81 5.82 7.38
N ARG A 92 2.62 6.48 6.54
CA ARG A 92 3.37 7.67 6.97
C ARG A 92 3.63 8.56 5.74
N PRO A 93 3.86 9.87 5.95
CA PRO A 93 4.31 10.71 4.85
C PRO A 93 5.61 10.16 4.27
N ALA A 94 5.73 10.13 2.94
CA ALA A 94 6.94 9.63 2.31
C ALA A 94 8.13 10.47 2.76
N GLY A 95 9.23 9.81 3.06
CA GLY A 95 10.45 10.48 3.50
C GLY A 95 10.53 10.77 4.98
N ALA A 96 9.48 10.45 5.75
CA ALA A 96 9.50 10.73 7.19
C ALA A 96 10.67 10.06 7.90
N GLY A 97 10.96 8.81 7.52
CA GLY A 97 12.09 8.11 8.10
C GLY A 97 13.42 8.71 7.69
N GLU A 98 13.50 9.20 6.48
CA GLU A 98 14.71 9.85 5.99
C GLU A 98 14.98 11.15 6.72
N LEU A 99 13.92 11.93 6.96
CA LEU A 99 14.06 13.19 7.68
C LEU A 99 14.60 12.98 9.08
N VAL A 100 14.18 11.91 9.74
CA VAL A 100 14.72 11.57 11.06
C VAL A 100 16.18 11.16 10.98
N ALA A 101 16.51 10.39 9.98
CA ALA A 101 17.88 9.90 9.82
C ALA A 101 18.82 10.97 9.33
N GLY A 102 18.35 11.86 8.50
CA GLY A 102 19.13 12.87 7.90
C GLY A 102 19.21 14.10 8.73
N ARG A 103 18.93 14.43 9.02
CA ARG A 103 18.98 15.43 9.16
C ARG A 103 18.66 16.05 9.76
N LYS A 104 18.62 16.07 9.58
CA LYS A 104 18.13 16.42 9.64
C LYS A 104 17.43 16.57 10.37
N LEU A 105 17.51 16.69 10.91
CA LEU A 105 16.81 16.68 11.28
C LEU A 105 16.55 17.19 11.54
N ASN A 106 16.72 17.42 11.45
CA ASN A 106 16.36 17.70 11.31
C ASN A 106 16.37 17.84 11.33
#